data_d39985e826b4530d72f1828c5660d8a1
#
_entry.id   d39985e826b4530d72f1828c5660d8a1
#
_cell.length_a   1.000
_cell.length_b   1.000
_cell.length_c   1.000
_cell.angle_alpha   90.00
_cell.angle_beta   90.00
_cell.angle_gamma   90.00
#
_symmetry.space_group_name_H-M   'P 1'
#
loop_
_entity.id
_entity.type
_entity.pdbx_description
1 polymer ?
#
loop_
_entity_poly.entity_id
_entity_poly.type
_entity_poly.pdbx_seq_one_letter_code
_entity_poly.pdbx_strand_id
1 'polypeptide(L)'
;MVKSVEDVALMGIRQDMVQAIWEQAKPHLEKALEHSDGEFKIDDVLQFLLDRAMQLWVLYDISTHDVVMAGCTEIVVHPNKKICRVVLMGGLSMDLWQSQTPVFEDWAREQGCVQMETLARKGLARKLTELDYKQIYQVCRKEI
;
A
#
# COMPACT_ATOMS: atom_id res chain seq x y z
N MET A 1 3.44 -16.20 15.91
CA MET A 1 2.52 -15.51 16.83
C MET A 1 1.69 -14.49 16.08
N VAL A 2 0.38 -14.50 16.31
CA VAL A 2 -0.52 -13.53 15.70
C VAL A 2 -0.39 -12.20 16.45
N LYS A 3 -0.12 -11.11 15.71
CA LYS A 3 -0.07 -9.77 16.28
C LYS A 3 -1.49 -9.23 16.41
N SER A 4 -1.75 -8.49 17.48
CA SER A 4 -3.01 -7.75 17.62
C SER A 4 -2.86 -6.36 16.99
N VAL A 5 -3.99 -5.70 16.73
CA VAL A 5 -3.99 -4.34 16.17
C VAL A 5 -3.31 -3.32 17.08
N GLU A 6 -3.26 -3.59 18.38
CA GLU A 6 -2.63 -2.71 19.37
C GLU A 6 -1.10 -2.80 19.36
N ASP A 7 -0.55 -3.88 18.78
CA ASP A 7 0.88 -4.16 18.77
C ASP A 7 1.61 -3.58 17.56
N VAL A 8 0.87 -3.02 16.62
CA VAL A 8 1.42 -2.56 15.35
C VAL A 8 1.10 -1.09 15.08
N ALA A 9 1.96 -0.45 14.30
CA ALA A 9 1.73 0.92 13.85
C ALA A 9 2.17 1.08 12.39
N LEU A 10 1.45 1.92 11.67
CA LEU A 10 1.76 2.23 10.28
C LEU A 10 2.61 3.47 10.19
N MET A 11 3.65 3.42 9.36
CA MET A 11 4.54 4.55 9.15
C MET A 11 4.85 4.74 7.67
N GLY A 12 4.70 5.97 7.17
CA GLY A 12 5.21 6.34 5.86
C GLY A 12 6.72 6.54 5.93
N ILE A 13 7.44 5.99 4.96
CA ILE A 13 8.90 6.04 4.92
C ILE A 13 9.34 7.17 4.00
N ARG A 14 10.11 8.11 4.54
CA ARG A 14 10.69 9.18 3.74
C ARG A 14 11.60 8.58 2.66
N GLN A 15 11.66 9.24 1.50
CA GLN A 15 12.45 8.78 0.36
C GLN A 15 13.93 8.52 0.75
N ASP A 16 14.51 9.37 1.59
CA ASP A 16 15.91 9.23 2.01
C ASP A 16 16.14 8.06 2.98
N MET A 17 15.08 7.43 3.48
CA MET A 17 15.16 6.29 4.39
C MET A 17 14.76 4.96 3.72
N VAL A 18 14.33 5.00 2.46
CA VAL A 18 13.86 3.80 1.75
C VAL A 18 14.95 2.72 1.70
N GLN A 19 16.17 3.08 1.34
CA GLN A 19 17.26 2.10 1.23
C GLN A 19 17.62 1.50 2.57
N ALA A 20 17.51 2.25 3.66
CA ALA A 20 17.81 1.77 5.00
C ALA A 20 16.85 0.68 5.47
N ILE A 21 15.57 0.74 5.03
CA ILE A 21 14.54 -0.22 5.43
C ILE A 21 14.23 -1.26 4.35
N TRP A 22 14.85 -1.14 3.17
CA TRP A 22 14.49 -1.94 1.99
C TRP A 22 14.54 -3.43 2.23
N GLU A 23 15.59 -3.93 2.88
CA GLU A 23 15.76 -5.37 3.12
C GLU A 23 14.62 -5.95 3.98
N GLN A 24 14.02 -5.13 4.84
CA GLN A 24 12.89 -5.57 5.66
C GLN A 24 11.56 -5.43 4.91
N ALA A 25 11.42 -4.44 4.06
CA ALA A 25 10.19 -4.20 3.29
C ALA A 25 10.06 -5.10 2.07
N LYS A 26 11.20 -5.38 1.41
CA LYS A 26 11.25 -6.10 0.13
C LYS A 26 10.49 -7.43 0.12
N PRO A 27 10.67 -8.34 1.10
CA PRO A 27 9.96 -9.62 1.06
C PRO A 27 8.43 -9.49 1.04
N HIS A 28 7.91 -8.49 1.74
CA HIS A 28 6.46 -8.25 1.78
C HIS A 28 5.96 -7.69 0.45
N LEU A 29 6.74 -6.81 -0.18
CA LEU A 29 6.41 -6.25 -1.49
C LEU A 29 6.49 -7.31 -2.59
N GLU A 30 7.49 -8.20 -2.53
CA GLU A 30 7.60 -9.32 -3.46
C GLU A 30 6.39 -10.23 -3.36
N LYS A 31 5.90 -10.47 -2.15
CA LYS A 31 4.70 -11.28 -1.92
C LYS A 31 3.46 -10.62 -2.54
N ALA A 32 3.35 -9.30 -2.42
CA ALA A 32 2.27 -8.55 -3.05
C ALA A 32 2.34 -8.64 -4.58
N LEU A 33 3.54 -8.61 -5.15
CA LEU A 33 3.73 -8.68 -6.59
C LEU A 33 3.31 -10.04 -7.19
N GLU A 34 3.26 -11.10 -6.40
CA GLU A 34 2.75 -12.40 -6.86
C GLU A 34 1.30 -12.32 -7.35
N HIS A 35 0.56 -11.32 -6.91
CA HIS A 35 -0.84 -11.10 -7.28
C HIS A 35 -1.01 -10.04 -8.37
N SER A 36 0.08 -9.49 -8.89
CA SER A 36 0.04 -8.53 -9.99
C SER A 36 -0.09 -9.24 -11.33
N ASP A 37 -0.36 -8.48 -12.36
CA ASP A 37 -0.48 -8.97 -13.75
C ASP A 37 0.78 -8.65 -14.57
N GLY A 38 1.92 -8.59 -13.90
CA GLY A 38 3.20 -8.39 -14.56
C GLY A 38 3.59 -6.94 -14.82
N GLU A 39 2.90 -5.99 -14.18
CA GLU A 39 3.18 -4.57 -14.39
C GLU A 39 4.55 -4.16 -13.85
N PHE A 40 4.97 -4.73 -12.72
CA PHE A 40 6.19 -4.34 -12.04
C PHE A 40 7.01 -5.54 -11.59
N LYS A 41 8.32 -5.38 -11.61
CA LYS A 41 9.27 -6.24 -10.87
C LYS A 41 9.70 -5.49 -9.62
N ILE A 42 10.29 -6.21 -8.67
CA ILE A 42 10.68 -5.60 -7.39
C ILE A 42 11.70 -4.46 -7.57
N ASP A 43 12.58 -4.57 -8.53
CA ASP A 43 13.57 -3.52 -8.81
C ASP A 43 12.90 -2.26 -9.37
N ASP A 44 11.81 -2.41 -10.13
CA ASP A 44 11.03 -1.29 -10.61
C ASP A 44 10.39 -0.54 -9.45
N VAL A 45 9.87 -1.29 -8.48
CA VAL A 45 9.24 -0.70 -7.29
C VAL A 45 10.27 0.14 -6.51
N LEU A 46 11.47 -0.41 -6.28
CA LEU A 46 12.53 0.34 -5.61
C LEU A 46 12.84 1.64 -6.35
N GLN A 47 12.95 1.59 -7.67
CA GLN A 47 13.24 2.76 -8.47
C GLN A 47 12.13 3.82 -8.36
N PHE A 48 10.87 3.41 -8.41
CA PHE A 48 9.74 4.32 -8.23
C PHE A 48 9.77 5.00 -6.85
N LEU A 49 10.15 4.26 -5.82
CA LEU A 49 10.27 4.80 -4.46
C LEU A 49 11.40 5.83 -4.38
N LEU A 50 12.55 5.53 -4.98
CA LEU A 50 13.69 6.43 -4.99
C LEU A 50 13.42 7.69 -5.82
N ASP A 51 12.63 7.57 -6.88
CA ASP A 51 12.23 8.68 -7.75
C ASP A 51 11.04 9.48 -7.20
N ARG A 52 10.50 9.09 -6.05
CA ARG A 52 9.31 9.69 -5.43
C ARG A 52 8.03 9.55 -6.26
N ALA A 53 8.03 8.62 -7.23
CA ALA A 53 6.83 8.28 -7.99
C ALA A 53 5.84 7.47 -7.16
N MET A 54 6.36 6.75 -6.16
CA MET A 54 5.57 6.01 -5.17
C MET A 54 6.07 6.33 -3.78
N GLN A 55 5.22 6.07 -2.78
CA GLN A 55 5.56 6.19 -1.37
C GLN A 55 5.55 4.82 -0.73
N LEU A 56 6.53 4.56 0.12
CA LEU A 56 6.64 3.32 0.87
C LEU A 56 5.99 3.47 2.24
N TRP A 57 5.20 2.47 2.62
CA TRP A 57 4.56 2.37 3.93
C TRP A 57 4.93 1.05 4.55
N VAL A 58 5.19 1.05 5.84
CA VAL A 58 5.44 -0.18 6.59
C VAL A 58 4.54 -0.23 7.81
N LEU A 59 4.06 -1.43 8.12
CA LEU A 59 3.42 -1.74 9.37
C LEU A 59 4.46 -2.45 10.20
N TYR A 60 4.76 -1.93 11.38
CA TYR A 60 5.81 -2.48 12.22
C TYR A 60 5.30 -2.86 13.60
N ASP A 61 5.96 -3.84 14.19
CA ASP A 61 5.73 -4.26 15.55
C ASP A 61 6.31 -3.19 16.48
N ILE A 62 5.47 -2.64 17.36
CA ILE A 62 5.88 -1.54 18.26
C ILE A 62 6.99 -1.99 19.23
N SER A 63 6.94 -3.24 19.69
CA SER A 63 7.89 -3.73 20.70
C SER A 63 9.22 -4.16 20.10
N THR A 64 9.22 -4.79 18.91
CA THR A 64 10.44 -5.32 18.28
C THR A 64 10.98 -4.43 17.19
N HIS A 65 10.16 -3.53 16.65
CA HIS A 65 10.42 -2.70 15.47
C HIS A 65 10.56 -3.49 14.16
N ASP A 66 10.18 -4.77 14.16
CA ASP A 66 10.18 -5.58 12.94
C ASP A 66 9.08 -5.12 11.99
N VAL A 67 9.39 -5.10 10.70
CA VAL A 67 8.41 -4.84 9.65
C VAL A 67 7.57 -6.09 9.43
N VAL A 68 6.27 -5.99 9.62
CA VAL A 68 5.35 -7.13 9.49
C VAL A 68 4.49 -7.05 8.22
N MET A 69 4.34 -5.87 7.64
CA MET A 69 3.68 -5.64 6.35
C MET A 69 4.34 -4.44 5.67
N ALA A 70 4.27 -4.42 4.34
CA ALA A 70 4.73 -3.28 3.56
C ALA A 70 3.80 -3.05 2.38
N GLY A 71 3.71 -1.81 1.95
CA GLY A 71 2.90 -1.44 0.81
C GLY A 71 3.38 -0.16 0.16
N CYS A 72 2.83 0.13 -1.00
CA CYS A 72 3.15 1.32 -1.76
C CYS A 72 1.89 2.04 -2.18
N THR A 73 1.96 3.37 -2.14
CA THR A 73 0.92 4.24 -2.68
C THR A 73 1.51 5.09 -3.80
N GLU A 74 0.63 5.61 -4.64
CA GLU A 74 0.99 6.67 -5.61
C GLU A 74 -0.13 7.70 -5.64
N ILE A 75 0.23 8.94 -5.97
CA ILE A 75 -0.76 10.00 -6.14
C ILE A 75 -1.08 10.10 -7.62
N VAL A 76 -2.36 9.91 -7.96
CA VAL A 76 -2.85 10.02 -9.32
C VAL A 76 -3.52 11.39 -9.46
N VAL A 77 -3.00 12.20 -10.37
CA VAL A 77 -3.51 13.55 -10.59
C VAL A 77 -4.38 13.53 -11.85
N HIS A 78 -5.68 13.66 -11.66
CA HIS A 78 -6.64 13.86 -12.75
C HIS A 78 -6.94 15.35 -12.90
N PRO A 79 -7.52 15.79 -14.02
CA PRO A 79 -7.85 17.21 -14.21
C PRO A 79 -8.73 17.78 -13.10
N ASN A 80 -9.64 16.98 -12.56
CA ASN A 80 -10.63 17.46 -11.59
C ASN A 80 -10.42 16.96 -10.16
N LYS A 81 -9.46 16.06 -9.93
CA LYS A 81 -9.21 15.56 -8.57
C LYS A 81 -7.89 14.81 -8.48
N LYS A 82 -7.36 14.74 -7.27
CA LYS A 82 -6.23 13.89 -6.90
C LYS A 82 -6.74 12.68 -6.13
N ILE A 83 -6.16 11.52 -6.41
CA ILE A 83 -6.50 10.25 -5.77
C ILE A 83 -5.22 9.63 -5.24
N CYS A 84 -5.27 9.09 -4.02
CA CYS A 84 -4.19 8.28 -3.48
C CYS A 84 -4.51 6.81 -3.78
N ARG A 85 -3.70 6.18 -4.62
CA ARG A 85 -3.88 4.77 -4.99
C ARG A 85 -2.96 3.88 -4.19
N VAL A 86 -3.53 2.89 -3.52
CA VAL A 86 -2.74 1.81 -2.92
C VAL A 86 -2.39 0.84 -4.04
N VAL A 87 -1.11 0.78 -4.40
CA VAL A 87 -0.63 0.00 -5.55
C VAL A 87 -0.30 -1.44 -5.13
N LEU A 88 0.40 -1.57 -4.00
CA LEU A 88 0.84 -2.85 -3.46
C LEU A 88 0.59 -2.89 -1.96
N MET A 89 0.23 -4.06 -1.47
CA MET A 89 0.13 -4.31 -0.03
C MET A 89 0.38 -5.79 0.22
N GLY A 90 1.39 -6.12 1.00
CA GLY A 90 1.75 -7.50 1.30
C GLY A 90 2.26 -7.67 2.71
N GLY A 91 2.08 -8.88 3.26
CA GLY A 91 2.55 -9.22 4.58
C GLY A 91 1.60 -10.13 5.35
N LEU A 92 1.56 -9.97 6.66
CA LEU A 92 1.00 -10.95 7.59
C LEU A 92 -0.52 -11.05 7.54
N SER A 93 -1.24 -9.93 7.61
CA SER A 93 -2.71 -9.95 7.72
C SER A 93 -3.33 -8.62 7.35
N MET A 94 -4.40 -8.68 6.55
CA MET A 94 -5.19 -7.51 6.20
C MET A 94 -5.88 -6.88 7.42
N ASP A 95 -6.23 -7.68 8.42
CA ASP A 95 -6.94 -7.16 9.59
C ASP A 95 -6.08 -6.19 10.41
N LEU A 96 -4.78 -6.45 10.49
CA LEU A 96 -3.84 -5.56 11.18
C LEU A 96 -3.73 -4.21 10.50
N TRP A 97 -3.77 -4.21 9.20
CA TRP A 97 -3.64 -3.02 8.39
C TRP A 97 -4.93 -2.17 8.36
N GLN A 98 -6.11 -2.82 8.40
CA GLN A 98 -7.39 -2.12 8.40
C GLN A 98 -7.53 -1.11 9.54
N SER A 99 -7.00 -1.44 10.72
CA SER A 99 -7.04 -0.56 11.88
C SER A 99 -6.21 0.72 11.67
N GLN A 100 -5.29 0.73 10.71
CA GLN A 100 -4.35 1.81 10.47
C GLN A 100 -4.71 2.66 9.24
N THR A 101 -5.81 2.34 8.56
CA THR A 101 -6.20 3.08 7.35
C THR A 101 -6.35 4.59 7.56
N PRO A 102 -6.79 5.10 8.73
CA PRO A 102 -6.83 6.54 8.95
C PRO A 102 -5.49 7.25 8.76
N VAL A 103 -4.37 6.57 9.01
CA VAL A 103 -3.03 7.15 8.81
C VAL A 103 -2.78 7.48 7.34
N PHE A 104 -3.15 6.57 6.43
CA PHE A 104 -3.07 6.82 4.98
C PHE A 104 -3.99 7.95 4.56
N GLU A 105 -5.22 7.94 5.07
CA GLU A 105 -6.25 8.90 4.67
C GLU A 105 -5.88 10.31 5.11
N ASP A 106 -5.33 10.46 6.32
CA ASP A 106 -4.88 11.74 6.82
C ASP A 106 -3.73 12.28 5.96
N TRP A 107 -2.76 11.43 5.67
CA TRP A 107 -1.65 11.82 4.79
C TRP A 107 -2.14 12.20 3.40
N ALA A 108 -3.04 11.41 2.84
CA ALA A 108 -3.59 11.66 1.51
C ALA A 108 -4.31 13.03 1.46
N ARG A 109 -5.09 13.35 2.50
CA ARG A 109 -5.75 14.66 2.61
C ARG A 109 -4.73 15.79 2.64
N GLU A 110 -3.64 15.62 3.37
CA GLU A 110 -2.55 16.61 3.42
C GLU A 110 -1.93 16.84 2.04
N GLN A 111 -1.90 15.81 1.19
CA GLN A 111 -1.41 15.91 -0.17
C GLN A 111 -2.43 16.48 -1.16
N GLY A 112 -3.64 16.79 -0.70
CA GLY A 112 -4.71 17.31 -1.54
C GLY A 112 -5.54 16.24 -2.23
N CYS A 113 -5.40 14.97 -1.81
CA CYS A 113 -6.23 13.89 -2.35
C CYS A 113 -7.63 13.93 -1.75
N VAL A 114 -8.63 13.59 -2.57
CA VAL A 114 -10.03 13.57 -2.16
C VAL A 114 -10.60 12.15 -2.09
N GLN A 115 -9.84 11.16 -2.56
CA GLN A 115 -10.24 9.76 -2.54
C GLN A 115 -9.03 8.86 -2.34
N MET A 116 -9.28 7.71 -1.74
CA MET A 116 -8.37 6.56 -1.78
C MET A 116 -8.88 5.60 -2.85
N GLU A 117 -7.97 4.90 -3.52
CA GLU A 117 -8.30 3.95 -4.57
C GLU A 117 -7.41 2.72 -4.47
N THR A 118 -7.92 1.57 -4.88
CA THR A 118 -7.09 0.38 -5.06
C THR A 118 -7.67 -0.48 -6.18
N LEU A 119 -6.80 -1.20 -6.88
CA LEU A 119 -7.19 -2.22 -7.86
C LEU A 119 -7.22 -3.55 -7.12
N ALA A 120 -8.42 -3.95 -6.71
CA ALA A 120 -8.59 -5.08 -5.78
C ALA A 120 -9.12 -6.32 -6.48
N ARG A 121 -8.59 -7.49 -6.08
CA ARG A 121 -9.19 -8.79 -6.44
C ARG A 121 -10.55 -8.91 -5.74
N LYS A 122 -11.41 -9.80 -6.26
CA LYS A 122 -12.77 -9.99 -5.72
C LYS A 122 -12.80 -10.19 -4.20
N GLY A 123 -11.92 -11.03 -3.66
CA GLY A 123 -11.87 -11.30 -2.23
C GLY A 123 -11.51 -10.08 -1.39
N LEU A 124 -10.59 -9.26 -1.89
CA LEU A 124 -10.20 -8.01 -1.23
C LEU A 124 -11.29 -6.94 -1.39
N ALA A 125 -11.89 -6.85 -2.56
CA ALA A 125 -12.96 -5.87 -2.82
C ALA A 125 -14.10 -6.01 -1.82
N ARG A 126 -14.45 -7.24 -1.46
CA ARG A 126 -15.48 -7.50 -0.46
C ARG A 126 -15.13 -6.93 0.92
N LYS A 127 -13.86 -7.07 1.34
CA LYS A 127 -13.38 -6.51 2.62
C LYS A 127 -13.34 -4.99 2.60
N LEU A 128 -13.02 -4.42 1.44
CA LEU A 128 -12.93 -2.97 1.30
C LEU A 128 -14.27 -2.26 1.44
N THR A 129 -15.37 -2.94 1.16
CA THR A 129 -16.70 -2.34 1.39
C THR A 129 -16.96 -2.03 2.86
N GLU A 130 -16.34 -2.78 3.78
CA GLU A 130 -16.42 -2.52 5.21
C GLU A 130 -15.68 -1.24 5.60
N LEU A 131 -14.79 -0.75 4.74
CA LEU A 131 -14.01 0.48 4.93
C LEU A 131 -14.54 1.63 4.05
N ASP A 132 -15.80 1.54 3.64
CA ASP A 132 -16.51 2.54 2.83
C ASP A 132 -15.97 2.70 1.39
N TYR A 133 -15.21 1.73 0.89
CA TYR A 133 -14.85 1.70 -0.52
C TYR A 133 -16.05 1.22 -1.35
N LYS A 134 -16.23 1.85 -2.50
CA LYS A 134 -17.24 1.46 -3.49
C LYS A 134 -16.54 0.95 -4.74
N GLN A 135 -17.07 -0.09 -5.33
CA GLN A 135 -16.58 -0.61 -6.61
C GLN A 135 -17.09 0.31 -7.73
N ILE A 136 -16.17 0.97 -8.43
CA ILE A 136 -16.52 1.95 -9.47
C ILE A 136 -16.43 1.32 -10.87
N TYR A 137 -15.30 0.66 -11.18
CA TYR A 137 -15.11 -0.06 -12.45
C TYR A 137 -14.44 -1.40 -12.22
N GLN A 138 -14.40 -2.18 -13.29
CA GLN A 138 -13.58 -3.38 -13.36
C GLN A 138 -12.50 -3.18 -14.43
N VAL A 139 -11.30 -3.65 -14.17
CA VAL A 139 -10.22 -3.66 -15.15
C VAL A 139 -10.35 -4.93 -16.00
N CYS A 140 -10.42 -4.76 -17.30
CA CYS A 140 -10.47 -5.86 -18.25
C CYS A 140 -9.26 -5.77 -19.17
N ARG A 141 -8.52 -6.87 -19.34
CA ARG A 141 -7.32 -6.92 -20.18
C ARG A 141 -7.45 -8.02 -21.20
N LYS A 142 -6.86 -7.81 -22.37
CA LYS A 142 -6.80 -8.78 -23.45
C LYS A 142 -5.36 -8.83 -23.95
N GLU A 143 -4.80 -10.03 -24.01
CA GLU A 143 -3.48 -10.22 -24.62
C GLU A 143 -3.57 -10.02 -26.13
N ILE A 144 -2.56 -9.39 -26.71
CA ILE A 144 -2.47 -9.12 -28.15
C ILE A 144 -1.15 -9.60 -28.74
#